data_e654fffe26b842ab28ec3d77c239d2ea
#
_entry.id   e654fffe26b842ab28ec3d77c239d2ea
#
_cell.length_a   1.000
_cell.length_b   1.000
_cell.length_c   1.000
_cell.angle_alpha   90.00
_cell.angle_beta   90.00
_cell.angle_gamma   90.00
#
_symmetry.space_group_name_H-M   'P 1'
#
loop_
_entity.id
_entity.type
_entity.pdbx_description
1 polymer ?
#
loop_
_entity_poly.entity_id
_entity_poly.type
_entity_poly.pdbx_seq_one_letter_code
_entity_poly.pdbx_strand_id
1 'polypeptide(L)'
;MDQERLLKRVWLVNGLLLAVLFGALAIWLVVELGSSWFHRHSAVIPATHGAPVERTSRAVRYDPPQSIWKSTTRIVLITYGEAFERPAHEFASSNSYGERYGLYVNAIFLDPGGGPGHLLLDRPALIRSVNFPRSKDDSLQAWITYEIAFEDTDGDGGLDENDAASLYVSDLHGGSFRRVLPEGWSILAHEPLDGRRMVVLALGSAEPGDRRSLEETPERAFFYDVQTGRAEPYAAVDSLAARAARIVGR
;
A
#
# COMPACT_ATOMS: atom_id res chain seq x y z
N MET A 1 58.00 -34.77 -16.62
CA MET A 1 57.74 -34.81 -15.17
C MET A 1 57.06 -33.55 -14.63
N ASP A 2 56.72 -32.58 -15.47
CA ASP A 2 56.22 -31.28 -15.01
C ASP A 2 54.73 -30.98 -15.28
N GLN A 3 54.10 -31.73 -16.18
CA GLN A 3 52.70 -31.48 -16.53
C GLN A 3 51.70 -31.78 -15.39
N GLU A 4 51.90 -32.87 -14.65
CA GLU A 4 51.01 -33.19 -13.50
C GLU A 4 51.10 -32.17 -12.36
N ARG A 5 52.32 -31.66 -12.12
CA ARG A 5 52.50 -30.62 -11.08
C ARG A 5 51.88 -29.30 -11.52
N LEU A 6 51.91 -28.99 -12.79
CA LEU A 6 51.31 -27.79 -13.37
C LEU A 6 49.77 -27.87 -13.29
N LEU A 7 49.22 -29.03 -13.68
CA LEU A 7 47.77 -29.28 -13.57
C LEU A 7 47.26 -29.17 -12.11
N LYS A 8 47.96 -29.77 -11.15
CA LYS A 8 47.61 -29.68 -9.74
C LYS A 8 47.64 -28.23 -9.21
N ARG A 9 48.62 -27.43 -9.63
CA ARG A 9 48.70 -26.02 -9.26
C ARG A 9 47.57 -25.19 -9.87
N VAL A 10 47.21 -25.41 -11.12
CA VAL A 10 46.11 -24.75 -11.82
C VAL A 10 44.78 -25.09 -11.16
N TRP A 11 44.54 -26.35 -10.78
CA TRP A 11 43.36 -26.78 -10.07
C TRP A 11 43.28 -26.17 -8.67
N LEU A 12 44.39 -26.06 -7.97
CA LEU A 12 44.45 -25.47 -6.63
C LEU A 12 44.19 -23.97 -6.66
N VAL A 13 44.74 -23.25 -7.64
CA VAL A 13 44.49 -21.82 -7.86
C VAL A 13 43.03 -21.57 -8.24
N ASN A 14 42.45 -22.34 -9.18
CA ASN A 14 41.05 -22.21 -9.56
C ASN A 14 40.12 -22.55 -8.41
N GLY A 15 40.40 -23.56 -7.59
CA GLY A 15 39.64 -23.92 -6.41
C GLY A 15 39.65 -22.81 -5.36
N LEU A 16 40.81 -22.19 -5.13
CA LEU A 16 40.96 -21.07 -4.22
C LEU A 16 40.21 -19.85 -4.74
N LEU A 17 40.27 -19.54 -6.03
CA LEU A 17 39.60 -18.42 -6.65
C LEU A 17 38.06 -18.57 -6.59
N LEU A 18 37.56 -19.79 -6.84
CA LEU A 18 36.17 -20.15 -6.69
C LEU A 18 35.71 -20.00 -5.23
N ALA A 19 36.51 -20.49 -4.26
CA ALA A 19 36.18 -20.35 -2.84
C ALA A 19 36.08 -18.87 -2.37
N VAL A 20 37.00 -18.02 -2.85
CA VAL A 20 36.97 -16.57 -2.58
C VAL A 20 35.74 -15.92 -3.22
N LEU A 21 35.42 -16.30 -4.47
CA LEU A 21 34.26 -15.75 -5.19
C LEU A 21 32.93 -16.13 -4.50
N PHE A 22 32.78 -17.40 -4.09
CA PHE A 22 31.60 -17.85 -3.34
C PHE A 22 31.54 -17.23 -1.95
N GLY A 23 32.67 -17.04 -1.27
CA GLY A 23 32.73 -16.34 0.01
C GLY A 23 32.30 -14.87 -0.10
N ALA A 24 32.78 -14.17 -1.13
CA ALA A 24 32.38 -12.80 -1.39
C ALA A 24 30.89 -12.68 -1.77
N LEU A 25 30.38 -13.61 -2.58
CA LEU A 25 28.96 -13.68 -2.94
C LEU A 25 28.08 -13.95 -1.71
N ALA A 26 28.48 -14.87 -0.84
CA ALA A 26 27.75 -15.17 0.39
C ALA A 26 27.72 -13.98 1.35
N ILE A 27 28.85 -13.28 1.51
CA ILE A 27 28.91 -12.06 2.33
C ILE A 27 28.03 -10.97 1.73
N TRP A 28 28.09 -10.76 0.40
CA TRP A 28 27.22 -9.80 -0.27
C TRP A 28 25.73 -10.13 -0.08
N LEU A 29 25.36 -11.40 -0.20
CA LEU A 29 23.99 -11.88 -0.03
C LEU A 29 23.49 -11.71 1.42
N VAL A 30 24.36 -11.96 2.42
CA VAL A 30 24.05 -11.72 3.84
C VAL A 30 23.88 -10.21 4.13
N VAL A 31 24.72 -9.36 3.54
CA VAL A 31 24.61 -7.91 3.67
C VAL A 31 23.35 -7.40 2.98
N GLU A 32 23.01 -7.89 1.79
CA GLU A 32 21.82 -7.50 1.04
C GLU A 32 20.53 -7.96 1.76
N LEU A 33 20.47 -9.23 2.18
CA LEU A 33 19.35 -9.75 2.97
C LEU A 33 19.25 -9.08 4.35
N GLY A 34 20.40 -8.83 5.00
CA GLY A 34 20.45 -8.12 6.27
C GLY A 34 20.04 -6.66 6.13
N SER A 35 20.51 -5.96 5.09
CA SER A 35 20.11 -4.57 4.85
C SER A 35 18.62 -4.46 4.52
N SER A 36 18.05 -5.37 3.75
CA SER A 36 16.61 -5.39 3.49
C SER A 36 15.77 -5.68 4.74
N TRP A 37 16.35 -6.38 5.72
CA TRP A 37 15.68 -6.64 7.00
C TRP A 37 15.83 -5.46 7.99
N PHE A 38 16.96 -4.76 7.96
CA PHE A 38 17.19 -3.57 8.80
C PHE A 38 16.57 -2.29 8.21
N HIS A 39 16.28 -2.22 6.89
CA HIS A 39 15.63 -1.06 6.27
C HIS A 39 14.09 -1.10 6.34
N ARG A 40 13.50 -2.14 6.93
CA ARG A 40 12.05 -2.22 7.19
C ARG A 40 11.59 -1.45 8.45
N HIS A 41 12.34 -0.47 8.88
CA HIS A 41 11.84 0.44 9.92
C HIS A 41 11.07 1.56 9.22
N SER A 42 9.88 1.22 8.76
CA SER A 42 8.84 2.13 8.35
C SER A 42 8.54 3.12 9.47
N ALA A 43 8.07 4.30 9.10
CA ALA A 43 7.71 5.33 10.07
C ALA A 43 6.61 4.79 11.01
N VAL A 44 6.97 4.32 12.18
CA VAL A 44 6.02 3.84 13.18
C VAL A 44 5.28 5.04 13.75
N ILE A 45 3.98 5.10 13.54
CA ILE A 45 3.10 6.08 14.17
C ILE A 45 2.65 5.48 15.48
N PRO A 46 2.88 6.12 16.66
CA PRO A 46 2.39 5.58 17.91
C PRO A 46 0.87 5.42 17.88
N ALA A 47 0.38 4.21 18.07
CA ALA A 47 -1.05 3.89 18.05
C ALA A 47 -1.83 4.49 19.24
N THR A 48 -1.14 4.91 20.32
CA THR A 48 -1.76 5.42 21.52
C THR A 48 -1.54 6.91 21.74
N HIS A 49 -2.62 7.66 21.91
CA HIS A 49 -2.58 9.01 22.44
C HIS A 49 -2.03 9.00 23.89
N GLY A 50 -0.85 9.57 24.08
CA GLY A 50 -0.31 9.85 25.44
C GLY A 50 0.96 9.13 25.86
N ALA A 51 1.56 8.26 25.03
CA ALA A 51 2.91 7.79 25.32
C ALA A 51 3.91 8.96 25.25
N PRO A 52 4.87 9.10 26.21
CA PRO A 52 5.89 10.14 26.13
C PRO A 52 6.76 9.82 24.90
N VAL A 53 6.53 10.54 23.83
CA VAL A 53 7.36 10.49 22.63
C VAL A 53 8.74 10.98 23.04
N GLU A 54 9.70 10.07 23.14
CA GLU A 54 11.11 10.46 23.14
C GLU A 54 11.32 11.39 21.94
N ARG A 55 11.84 12.60 22.18
CA ARG A 55 12.00 13.66 21.18
C ARG A 55 13.11 13.31 20.18
N THR A 56 12.97 12.25 19.44
CA THR A 56 13.60 12.14 18.13
C THR A 56 12.88 13.11 17.22
N SER A 57 13.60 13.90 16.45
CA SER A 57 13.11 14.97 15.61
C SER A 57 12.26 14.47 14.43
N ARG A 58 11.16 13.80 14.73
CA ARG A 58 10.18 13.38 13.71
C ARG A 58 9.44 14.62 13.22
N ALA A 59 9.55 14.89 11.94
CA ALA A 59 8.93 16.06 11.33
C ALA A 59 7.77 15.67 10.45
N VAL A 60 6.70 16.44 10.52
CA VAL A 60 5.62 16.42 9.54
C VAL A 60 6.13 17.06 8.25
N ARG A 61 5.97 16.39 7.13
CA ARG A 61 6.33 16.86 5.79
C ARG A 61 5.11 16.89 4.90
N TYR A 62 5.12 17.77 3.94
CA TYR A 62 4.04 17.99 2.99
C TYR A 62 4.52 17.69 1.58
N ASP A 63 3.77 16.91 0.85
CA ASP A 63 3.94 16.77 -0.59
C ASP A 63 3.50 18.06 -1.30
N PRO A 64 3.99 18.33 -2.50
CA PRO A 64 3.48 19.44 -3.31
C PRO A 64 1.97 19.31 -3.55
N PRO A 65 1.21 20.42 -3.53
CA PRO A 65 -0.22 20.41 -3.83
C PRO A 65 -0.51 19.82 -5.21
N GLN A 66 -1.42 18.86 -5.28
CA GLN A 66 -1.77 18.15 -6.51
C GLN A 66 -3.18 18.50 -6.97
N SER A 67 -3.33 18.60 -8.29
CA SER A 67 -4.63 18.83 -8.92
C SER A 67 -5.44 17.54 -8.96
N ILE A 68 -6.72 17.65 -8.64
CA ILE A 68 -7.70 16.58 -8.81
C ILE A 68 -8.50 16.89 -10.08
N TRP A 69 -8.55 15.96 -11.02
CA TRP A 69 -9.32 16.13 -12.26
C TRP A 69 -10.81 16.34 -11.96
N LYS A 70 -11.45 17.25 -12.66
CA LYS A 70 -12.83 17.69 -12.44
C LYS A 70 -13.10 18.35 -11.08
N SER A 71 -12.08 18.72 -10.33
CA SER A 71 -12.21 19.48 -9.11
C SER A 71 -11.33 20.73 -9.13
N THR A 72 -11.77 21.76 -8.46
CA THR A 72 -10.96 22.96 -8.16
C THR A 72 -10.06 22.76 -6.97
N THR A 73 -10.36 21.78 -6.12
CA THR A 73 -9.62 21.44 -4.90
C THR A 73 -8.22 20.91 -5.23
N ARG A 74 -7.29 21.15 -4.32
CA ARG A 74 -5.95 20.55 -4.34
C ARG A 74 -5.81 19.62 -3.15
N ILE A 75 -5.15 18.49 -3.37
CA ILE A 75 -4.78 17.56 -2.30
C ILE A 75 -3.29 17.70 -1.98
N VAL A 76 -2.97 17.74 -0.68
CA VAL A 76 -1.61 17.72 -0.14
C VAL A 76 -1.50 16.52 0.77
N LEU A 77 -0.65 15.56 0.43
CA LEU A 77 -0.40 14.40 1.26
C LEU A 77 0.63 14.73 2.34
N ILE A 78 0.40 14.20 3.53
CA ILE A 78 1.23 14.45 4.71
C ILE A 78 1.95 13.17 5.07
N THR A 79 3.28 13.23 5.17
CA THR A 79 4.12 12.16 5.69
C THR A 79 4.62 12.52 7.09
N TYR A 80 4.92 11.48 7.88
CA TYR A 80 5.50 11.61 9.20
C TYR A 80 6.73 10.71 9.30
N GLY A 81 7.88 11.22 9.67
CA GLY A 81 9.08 10.42 9.72
C GLY A 81 10.30 11.17 10.23
N GLU A 82 11.40 10.45 10.42
CA GLU A 82 12.67 11.04 10.77
C GLU A 82 13.18 11.95 9.66
N ALA A 83 13.89 13.04 10.06
CA ALA A 83 14.46 14.01 9.16
C ALA A 83 15.69 13.46 8.42
N PHE A 84 15.60 12.27 7.82
CA PHE A 84 16.64 11.76 6.96
C PHE A 84 16.43 12.26 5.53
N GLU A 85 17.53 12.69 4.91
CA GLU A 85 17.61 13.10 3.51
C GLU A 85 17.24 11.91 2.61
N ARG A 86 15.96 11.73 2.31
CA ARG A 86 15.57 10.93 1.18
C ARG A 86 15.59 11.80 -0.07
N PRO A 87 16.25 11.36 -1.15
CA PRO A 87 16.19 12.08 -2.41
C PRO A 87 14.73 12.20 -2.86
N ALA A 88 14.35 13.39 -3.31
CA ALA A 88 12.97 13.77 -3.65
C ALA A 88 12.29 12.89 -4.73
N HIS A 89 12.96 11.91 -5.28
CA HIS A 89 12.48 11.05 -6.36
C HIS A 89 12.03 9.66 -5.92
N GLU A 90 12.23 9.27 -4.65
CA GLU A 90 11.76 7.96 -4.15
C GLU A 90 10.30 7.98 -3.68
N PHE A 91 9.65 9.12 -3.73
CA PHE A 91 8.34 9.33 -3.14
C PHE A 91 7.17 9.10 -4.08
N ALA A 92 7.14 8.26 -4.94
CA ALA A 92 5.90 7.79 -5.54
C ALA A 92 6.20 6.87 -6.71
N SER A 93 6.20 5.62 -6.47
CA SER A 93 5.78 4.68 -7.51
C SER A 93 4.34 5.01 -7.84
N SER A 94 4.09 5.69 -8.95
CA SER A 94 2.76 5.78 -9.53
C SER A 94 2.63 4.66 -10.54
N ASN A 95 1.67 3.77 -10.34
CA ASN A 95 1.25 2.91 -11.44
C ASN A 95 0.58 3.77 -12.54
N SER A 96 0.31 3.16 -13.70
CA SER A 96 -0.28 3.84 -14.85
C SER A 96 -1.67 4.44 -14.60
N TYR A 97 -2.30 4.17 -13.47
CA TYR A 97 -3.65 4.62 -13.09
C TYR A 97 -3.65 5.77 -12.06
N GLY A 98 -2.51 6.38 -11.80
CA GLY A 98 -2.48 7.55 -10.91
C GLY A 98 -2.47 7.23 -9.41
N GLU A 99 -2.42 5.97 -9.02
CA GLU A 99 -2.30 5.55 -7.63
C GLU A 99 -0.95 5.94 -7.05
N ARG A 100 -0.95 6.47 -5.83
CA ARG A 100 0.25 6.81 -5.09
C ARG A 100 0.41 5.86 -3.92
N TYR A 101 1.53 5.20 -3.89
CA TYR A 101 1.98 4.38 -2.77
C TYR A 101 2.94 5.20 -1.91
N GLY A 102 2.72 5.18 -0.62
CA GLY A 102 3.57 5.84 0.36
C GLY A 102 3.02 5.63 1.76
N LEU A 103 3.78 6.05 2.74
CA LEU A 103 3.34 6.04 4.12
C LEU A 103 2.89 7.45 4.51
N TYR A 104 1.63 7.74 4.24
CA TYR A 104 1.04 9.02 4.58
C TYR A 104 0.25 8.90 5.89
N VAL A 105 0.24 9.97 6.65
CA VAL A 105 -0.49 10.03 7.92
C VAL A 105 -1.81 10.79 7.81
N ASN A 106 -1.95 11.63 6.79
CA ASN A 106 -3.17 12.39 6.53
C ASN A 106 -3.12 13.02 5.12
N ALA A 107 -4.21 13.65 4.73
CA ALA A 107 -4.29 14.50 3.55
C ALA A 107 -4.97 15.83 3.90
N ILE A 108 -4.51 16.92 3.29
CA ILE A 108 -5.15 18.25 3.37
C ILE A 108 -5.86 18.51 2.05
N PHE A 109 -7.09 18.94 2.13
CA PHE A 109 -7.85 19.45 1.01
C PHE A 109 -7.87 20.98 1.04
N LEU A 110 -7.36 21.59 -0.03
CA LEU A 110 -7.27 23.04 -0.17
C LEU A 110 -8.33 23.53 -1.16
N ASP A 111 -9.17 24.45 -0.71
CA ASP A 111 -10.12 25.13 -1.58
C ASP A 111 -9.42 26.33 -2.27
N PRO A 112 -9.49 26.47 -3.62
CA PRO A 112 -8.90 27.59 -4.35
C PRO A 112 -9.51 28.94 -4.00
N GLY A 113 -10.69 28.99 -3.40
CA GLY A 113 -11.31 30.22 -2.88
C GLY A 113 -10.60 30.83 -1.66
N GLY A 114 -9.48 30.22 -1.19
CA GLY A 114 -8.73 30.72 -0.04
C GLY A 114 -9.42 30.46 1.30
N GLY A 115 -10.43 29.59 1.32
CA GLY A 115 -11.03 29.06 2.54
C GLY A 115 -10.03 28.26 3.37
N PRO A 116 -10.31 28.04 4.67
CA PRO A 116 -9.50 27.15 5.47
C PRO A 116 -9.59 25.74 4.89
N GLY A 117 -8.46 25.19 4.47
CA GLY A 117 -8.39 23.77 4.09
C GLY A 117 -8.82 22.88 5.26
N HIS A 118 -9.11 21.61 4.98
CA HIS A 118 -9.46 20.65 6.01
C HIS A 118 -8.61 19.37 5.88
N LEU A 119 -8.48 18.66 6.99
CA LEU A 119 -7.84 17.35 7.04
C LEU A 119 -8.86 16.28 6.64
N LEU A 120 -8.36 15.21 5.98
CA LEU A 120 -9.16 14.03 5.69
C LEU A 120 -9.55 13.28 6.97
N LEU A 121 -8.60 13.16 7.90
CA LEU A 121 -8.72 12.34 9.10
C LEU A 121 -8.53 13.20 10.36
N ASP A 122 -9.31 12.87 11.39
CA ASP A 122 -9.27 13.48 12.72
C ASP A 122 -8.60 12.61 13.79
N ARG A 123 -8.09 11.43 13.39
CA ARG A 123 -7.41 10.47 14.25
C ARG A 123 -6.14 9.93 13.59
N PRO A 124 -5.20 9.34 14.37
CA PRO A 124 -4.03 8.67 13.82
C PRO A 124 -4.42 7.57 12.83
N ALA A 125 -3.69 7.51 11.72
CA ALA A 125 -3.87 6.50 10.69
C ALA A 125 -2.64 6.41 9.81
N LEU A 126 -2.48 5.28 9.15
CA LEU A 126 -1.52 5.08 8.08
C LEU A 126 -2.25 4.92 6.76
N ILE A 127 -2.02 5.82 5.82
CA ILE A 127 -2.55 5.75 4.46
C ILE A 127 -1.47 5.17 3.56
N ARG A 128 -1.71 3.96 3.05
CA ARG A 128 -0.77 3.24 2.17
C ARG A 128 -0.88 3.67 0.73
N SER A 129 -2.09 3.88 0.26
CA SER A 129 -2.34 4.33 -1.10
C SER A 129 -3.43 5.39 -1.15
N VAL A 130 -3.29 6.27 -2.13
CA VAL A 130 -4.29 7.28 -2.48
C VAL A 130 -4.46 7.28 -3.99
N ASN A 131 -5.67 6.98 -4.46
CA ASN A 131 -5.99 7.01 -5.88
C ASN A 131 -7.08 8.04 -6.14
N PHE A 132 -6.78 9.02 -7.00
CA PHE A 132 -7.69 10.09 -7.41
C PHE A 132 -7.50 10.43 -8.89
N PRO A 133 -8.53 10.91 -9.57
CA PRO A 133 -8.44 11.24 -10.99
C PRO A 133 -7.47 12.40 -11.22
N ARG A 134 -6.53 12.22 -12.15
CA ARG A 134 -5.48 13.22 -12.49
C ARG A 134 -5.65 13.84 -13.84
N SER A 135 -6.25 13.11 -14.76
CA SER A 135 -6.35 13.48 -16.16
C SER A 135 -7.69 13.06 -16.75
N LYS A 136 -7.85 13.37 -18.04
CA LYS A 136 -9.01 12.95 -18.83
C LYS A 136 -9.11 11.41 -18.93
N ASP A 137 -8.00 10.70 -18.81
CA ASP A 137 -7.98 9.24 -18.92
C ASP A 137 -8.66 8.58 -17.72
N ASP A 138 -8.68 9.28 -16.57
CA ASP A 138 -9.38 8.85 -15.35
C ASP A 138 -10.86 9.26 -15.35
N SER A 139 -11.47 9.46 -16.52
CA SER A 139 -12.80 10.09 -16.66
C SER A 139 -13.95 9.31 -16.01
N LEU A 140 -13.76 8.01 -15.75
CA LEU A 140 -14.73 7.16 -15.05
C LEU A 140 -14.70 7.35 -13.53
N GLN A 141 -13.61 7.88 -12.99
CA GLN A 141 -13.48 8.09 -11.55
C GLN A 141 -13.97 9.49 -11.15
N ALA A 142 -14.93 9.55 -10.24
CA ALA A 142 -15.47 10.79 -9.69
C ALA A 142 -15.38 10.84 -8.15
N TRP A 143 -14.39 10.14 -7.58
CA TRP A 143 -14.13 10.00 -6.15
C TRP A 143 -12.64 9.75 -5.92
N ILE A 144 -12.25 9.75 -4.66
CA ILE A 144 -10.90 9.38 -4.22
C ILE A 144 -11.00 8.10 -3.41
N THR A 145 -10.08 7.16 -3.63
CA THR A 145 -9.95 5.95 -2.80
C THR A 145 -8.68 6.00 -1.98
N TYR A 146 -8.71 5.35 -0.82
CA TYR A 146 -7.61 5.28 0.14
C TYR A 146 -7.53 3.89 0.74
N GLU A 147 -6.33 3.34 0.87
CA GLU A 147 -6.08 2.18 1.73
C GLU A 147 -5.52 2.67 3.05
N ILE A 148 -6.26 2.45 4.14
CA ILE A 148 -5.94 3.02 5.45
C ILE A 148 -5.95 1.95 6.53
N ALA A 149 -4.86 1.90 7.32
CA ALA A 149 -4.79 1.21 8.61
C ALA A 149 -5.07 2.22 9.72
N PHE A 150 -6.00 1.89 10.61
CA PHE A 150 -6.36 2.70 11.79
C PHE A 150 -5.95 2.05 13.10
N GLU A 151 -5.59 0.77 13.08
CA GLU A 151 -5.31 -0.04 14.26
C GLU A 151 -4.01 -0.80 14.06
N ASP A 152 -3.24 -0.90 15.13
CA ASP A 152 -2.08 -1.78 15.24
C ASP A 152 -2.60 -3.21 15.34
N THR A 153 -2.56 -3.93 14.24
CA THR A 153 -3.15 -5.28 14.12
C THR A 153 -2.15 -6.40 14.32
N ASP A 154 -0.85 -6.11 14.22
CA ASP A 154 0.22 -7.06 14.49
C ASP A 154 0.75 -6.95 15.94
N GLY A 155 0.38 -5.86 16.66
CA GLY A 155 0.64 -5.67 18.08
C GLY A 155 2.07 -5.24 18.40
N ASP A 156 2.77 -4.63 17.44
CA ASP A 156 4.15 -4.15 17.61
C ASP A 156 4.26 -2.79 18.31
N GLY A 157 3.13 -2.12 18.56
CA GLY A 157 3.00 -0.85 19.28
C GLY A 157 2.97 0.37 18.37
N GLY A 158 2.91 0.21 17.05
CA GLY A 158 2.83 1.28 16.07
C GLY A 158 1.89 1.02 14.92
N LEU A 159 1.67 2.03 14.08
CA LEU A 159 1.00 1.85 12.80
C LEU A 159 2.05 1.80 11.70
N ASP A 160 2.11 0.68 10.98
CA ASP A 160 3.05 0.49 9.89
C ASP A 160 2.45 -0.29 8.70
N GLU A 161 3.29 -0.69 7.76
CA GLU A 161 2.85 -1.39 6.55
C GLU A 161 2.38 -2.84 6.79
N ASN A 162 2.59 -3.41 7.97
CA ASN A 162 2.16 -4.77 8.31
C ASN A 162 0.74 -4.79 8.87
N ASP A 163 0.22 -3.63 9.26
CA ASP A 163 -1.13 -3.53 9.81
C ASP A 163 -2.22 -3.79 8.76
N ALA A 164 -3.35 -4.30 9.17
CA ALA A 164 -4.47 -4.52 8.28
C ALA A 164 -5.08 -3.20 7.79
N ALA A 165 -4.97 -2.94 6.49
CA ALA A 165 -5.60 -1.77 5.88
C ALA A 165 -6.98 -2.12 5.29
N SER A 166 -7.86 -1.12 5.25
CA SER A 166 -9.17 -1.20 4.61
C SER A 166 -9.32 -0.13 3.54
N LEU A 167 -10.18 -0.39 2.56
CA LEU A 167 -10.49 0.58 1.50
C LEU A 167 -11.52 1.58 1.97
N TYR A 168 -11.21 2.85 1.80
CA TYR A 168 -12.08 4.00 2.05
C TYR A 168 -12.29 4.81 0.79
N VAL A 169 -13.36 5.59 0.77
CA VAL A 169 -13.70 6.47 -0.35
C VAL A 169 -14.14 7.82 0.18
N SER A 170 -13.83 8.89 -0.56
CA SER A 170 -14.40 10.23 -0.37
C SER A 170 -14.86 10.82 -1.70
N ASP A 171 -15.58 11.92 -1.67
CA ASP A 171 -15.75 12.76 -2.86
C ASP A 171 -14.42 13.47 -3.23
N LEU A 172 -14.42 14.20 -4.34
CA LEU A 172 -13.22 14.89 -4.85
C LEU A 172 -12.76 16.07 -3.98
N HIS A 173 -13.51 16.39 -2.93
CA HIS A 173 -13.20 17.44 -1.96
C HIS A 173 -12.81 16.88 -0.59
N GLY A 174 -12.69 15.56 -0.44
CA GLY A 174 -12.40 14.89 0.84
C GLY A 174 -13.60 14.69 1.73
N GLY A 175 -14.79 15.13 1.30
CA GLY A 175 -16.04 14.94 2.03
C GLY A 175 -16.64 13.55 1.85
N SER A 176 -17.70 13.24 2.59
CA SER A 176 -18.40 11.95 2.51
C SER A 176 -17.49 10.74 2.73
N PHE A 177 -16.43 10.90 3.53
CA PHE A 177 -15.43 9.86 3.82
C PHE A 177 -16.09 8.67 4.52
N ARG A 178 -15.86 7.46 3.95
CA ARG A 178 -16.44 6.22 4.49
C ARG A 178 -15.71 4.98 4.02
N ARG A 179 -15.84 3.91 4.78
CA ARG A 179 -15.32 2.58 4.45
C ARG A 179 -16.14 1.94 3.32
N VAL A 180 -15.46 1.22 2.41
CA VAL A 180 -16.08 0.59 1.24
C VAL A 180 -16.69 -0.76 1.57
N LEU A 181 -15.95 -1.64 2.26
CA LEU A 181 -16.43 -2.94 2.69
C LEU A 181 -16.47 -3.03 4.22
N PRO A 182 -17.32 -3.87 4.81
CA PRO A 182 -17.32 -4.16 6.24
C PRO A 182 -15.99 -4.69 6.74
N GLU A 183 -15.83 -4.82 8.05
CA GLU A 183 -14.69 -5.51 8.66
C GLU A 183 -14.58 -6.96 8.23
N GLY A 184 -13.35 -7.49 8.24
CA GLY A 184 -13.09 -8.87 7.83
C GLY A 184 -12.78 -9.04 6.35
N TRP A 185 -12.86 -7.97 5.53
CA TRP A 185 -12.49 -8.00 4.12
C TRP A 185 -11.16 -7.30 3.87
N SER A 186 -10.21 -8.01 3.23
CA SER A 186 -8.96 -7.47 2.72
C SER A 186 -9.07 -7.20 1.24
N ILE A 187 -8.70 -6.01 0.80
CA ILE A 187 -8.82 -5.60 -0.59
C ILE A 187 -7.67 -6.18 -1.41
N LEU A 188 -8.00 -6.80 -2.54
CA LEU A 188 -7.04 -7.26 -3.54
C LEU A 188 -6.88 -6.26 -4.68
N ALA A 189 -8.01 -5.73 -5.17
CA ALA A 189 -8.04 -4.78 -6.26
C ALA A 189 -9.35 -4.01 -6.27
N HIS A 190 -9.33 -2.82 -6.83
CA HIS A 190 -10.53 -2.05 -7.10
C HIS A 190 -10.36 -1.22 -8.36
N GLU A 191 -11.44 -1.09 -9.15
CA GLU A 191 -11.43 -0.37 -10.41
C GLU A 191 -12.75 0.39 -10.62
N PRO A 192 -12.71 1.62 -11.15
CA PRO A 192 -13.90 2.33 -11.58
C PRO A 192 -14.60 1.57 -12.71
N LEU A 193 -15.88 1.29 -12.56
CA LEU A 193 -16.70 0.72 -13.62
C LEU A 193 -17.37 1.81 -14.46
N ASP A 194 -17.86 2.83 -13.79
CA ASP A 194 -18.47 4.03 -14.37
C ASP A 194 -18.37 5.20 -13.37
N GLY A 195 -18.91 6.37 -13.72
CA GLY A 195 -18.82 7.57 -12.87
C GLY A 195 -19.51 7.46 -11.49
N ARG A 196 -20.12 6.32 -11.16
CA ARG A 196 -20.84 6.07 -9.91
C ARG A 196 -20.40 4.80 -9.20
N ARG A 197 -19.96 3.79 -9.93
CA ARG A 197 -19.72 2.46 -9.38
C ARG A 197 -18.27 2.03 -9.58
N MET A 198 -17.75 1.26 -8.63
CA MET A 198 -16.50 0.52 -8.78
C MET A 198 -16.72 -0.97 -8.51
N VAL A 199 -15.88 -1.78 -9.16
CA VAL A 199 -15.71 -3.19 -8.82
C VAL A 199 -14.63 -3.30 -7.76
N VAL A 200 -14.86 -4.10 -6.74
CA VAL A 200 -13.89 -4.38 -5.67
C VAL A 200 -13.71 -5.89 -5.59
N LEU A 201 -12.47 -6.35 -5.68
CA LEU A 201 -12.09 -7.72 -5.39
C LEU A 201 -11.51 -7.78 -3.99
N ALA A 202 -11.98 -8.70 -3.17
CA ALA A 202 -11.56 -8.80 -1.79
C ALA A 202 -11.50 -10.26 -1.32
N LEU A 203 -10.59 -10.53 -0.39
CA LEU A 203 -10.49 -11.77 0.38
C LEU A 203 -11.16 -11.57 1.74
N GLY A 204 -11.88 -12.57 2.20
CA GLY A 204 -12.39 -12.53 3.55
C GLY A 204 -13.76 -13.16 3.72
N SER A 205 -14.23 -13.07 4.95
CA SER A 205 -15.54 -13.53 5.37
C SER A 205 -16.30 -12.38 6.00
N ALA A 206 -17.59 -12.33 5.76
CA ALA A 206 -18.48 -11.42 6.49
C ALA A 206 -18.65 -11.85 7.97
N GLU A 207 -18.11 -13.00 8.37
CA GLU A 207 -18.19 -13.49 9.76
C GLU A 207 -16.97 -13.00 10.56
N PRO A 208 -17.17 -12.17 11.60
CA PRO A 208 -16.10 -11.74 12.47
C PRO A 208 -15.43 -12.93 13.18
N GLY A 209 -14.11 -13.01 13.11
CA GLY A 209 -13.33 -14.05 13.80
C GLY A 209 -13.00 -15.31 12.99
N ASP A 210 -13.33 -15.32 11.71
CA ASP A 210 -12.92 -16.40 10.81
C ASP A 210 -11.38 -16.31 10.59
N ARG A 211 -10.67 -17.29 11.18
CA ARG A 211 -9.20 -17.39 11.13
C ARG A 211 -8.70 -18.36 10.06
N ARG A 212 -9.41 -18.51 8.96
CA ARG A 212 -8.91 -19.31 7.85
C ARG A 212 -7.57 -18.75 7.35
N SER A 213 -6.72 -19.65 6.87
CA SER A 213 -5.48 -19.22 6.19
C SER A 213 -5.85 -18.42 4.93
N LEU A 214 -4.97 -17.52 4.48
CA LEU A 214 -5.20 -16.76 3.24
C LEU A 214 -5.49 -17.65 2.02
N GLU A 215 -4.93 -18.87 1.99
CA GLU A 215 -5.15 -19.86 0.93
C GLU A 215 -6.56 -20.45 0.94
N GLU A 216 -7.23 -20.49 2.11
CA GLU A 216 -8.58 -21.00 2.29
C GLU A 216 -9.65 -19.92 2.29
N THR A 217 -9.23 -18.65 2.27
CA THR A 217 -10.11 -17.50 2.34
C THR A 217 -10.76 -17.26 0.97
N PRO A 218 -12.09 -17.23 0.87
CA PRO A 218 -12.76 -17.06 -0.42
C PRO A 218 -12.54 -15.67 -0.98
N GLU A 219 -12.14 -15.61 -2.23
CA GLU A 219 -12.14 -14.38 -3.02
C GLU A 219 -13.58 -14.05 -3.45
N ARG A 220 -13.97 -12.78 -3.33
CA ARG A 220 -15.28 -12.26 -3.71
C ARG A 220 -15.17 -10.98 -4.49
N ALA A 221 -16.08 -10.82 -5.43
CA ALA A 221 -16.27 -9.56 -6.15
C ALA A 221 -17.49 -8.81 -5.61
N PHE A 222 -17.36 -7.49 -5.53
CA PHE A 222 -18.43 -6.58 -5.11
C PHE A 222 -18.59 -5.45 -6.10
N PHE A 223 -19.83 -5.02 -6.29
CA PHE A 223 -20.12 -3.67 -6.77
C PHE A 223 -20.23 -2.74 -5.58
N TYR A 224 -19.53 -1.62 -5.64
CA TYR A 224 -19.71 -0.55 -4.69
C TYR A 224 -20.28 0.68 -5.36
N ASP A 225 -21.44 1.14 -4.91
CA ASP A 225 -22.06 2.38 -5.36
C ASP A 225 -21.55 3.54 -4.49
N VAL A 226 -20.76 4.41 -5.09
CA VAL A 226 -20.11 5.52 -4.40
C VAL A 226 -21.10 6.57 -3.91
N GLN A 227 -22.26 6.73 -4.54
CA GLN A 227 -23.28 7.69 -4.10
C GLN A 227 -24.03 7.21 -2.87
N THR A 228 -24.44 5.93 -2.87
CA THR A 228 -25.23 5.37 -1.77
C THR A 228 -24.39 4.78 -0.65
N GLY A 229 -23.11 4.49 -0.91
CA GLY A 229 -22.19 3.82 0.03
C GLY A 229 -22.51 2.35 0.23
N ARG A 230 -23.18 1.70 -0.72
CA ARG A 230 -23.57 0.30 -0.63
C ARG A 230 -22.63 -0.59 -1.42
N ALA A 231 -22.15 -1.66 -0.78
CA ALA A 231 -21.46 -2.78 -1.42
C ALA A 231 -22.45 -3.93 -1.63
N GLU A 232 -22.51 -4.44 -2.84
CA GLU A 232 -23.35 -5.58 -3.21
C GLU A 232 -22.49 -6.68 -3.84
N PRO A 233 -22.66 -7.98 -3.49
CA PRO A 233 -21.92 -9.06 -4.12
C PRO A 233 -22.12 -9.07 -5.63
N TYR A 234 -21.04 -9.21 -6.38
CA TYR A 234 -21.09 -9.33 -7.85
C TYR A 234 -21.18 -10.82 -8.24
N ALA A 235 -22.34 -11.43 -8.00
CA ALA A 235 -22.58 -12.86 -8.19
C ALA A 235 -22.23 -13.38 -9.60
N ALA A 236 -22.29 -12.54 -10.64
CA ALA A 236 -21.91 -12.95 -12.00
C ALA A 236 -20.42 -13.27 -12.10
N VAL A 237 -19.55 -12.47 -11.47
CA VAL A 237 -18.09 -12.73 -11.43
C VAL A 237 -17.80 -14.00 -10.66
N ASP A 238 -18.37 -14.16 -9.47
CA ASP A 238 -18.21 -15.36 -8.65
C ASP A 238 -18.63 -16.62 -9.40
N SER A 239 -19.74 -16.57 -10.13
CA SER A 239 -20.24 -17.68 -10.95
C SER A 239 -19.32 -18.05 -12.11
N LEU A 240 -18.76 -17.02 -12.78
CA LEU A 240 -17.81 -17.21 -13.88
C LEU A 240 -16.46 -17.72 -13.38
N ALA A 241 -15.98 -17.24 -12.25
CA ALA A 241 -14.76 -17.72 -11.58
C ALA A 241 -14.89 -19.21 -11.21
N ALA A 242 -16.02 -19.61 -10.61
CA ALA A 242 -16.30 -21.01 -10.30
C ALA A 242 -16.41 -21.89 -11.56
N ARG A 243 -16.89 -21.34 -12.67
CA ARG A 243 -16.90 -22.05 -13.96
C ARG A 243 -15.50 -22.19 -14.55
N ALA A 244 -14.69 -21.15 -14.48
CA ALA A 244 -13.30 -21.15 -14.95
C ALA A 244 -12.47 -22.19 -14.17
N ALA A 245 -12.61 -22.24 -12.83
CA ALA A 245 -11.93 -23.22 -11.99
C ALA A 245 -12.25 -24.67 -12.40
N ARG A 246 -13.48 -24.96 -12.78
CA ARG A 246 -13.89 -26.29 -13.29
C ARG A 246 -13.27 -26.62 -14.66
N ILE A 247 -12.98 -25.63 -15.48
CA ILE A 247 -12.34 -25.85 -16.79
C ILE A 247 -10.85 -26.17 -16.60
N VAL A 248 -10.18 -25.49 -15.68
CA VAL A 248 -8.74 -25.65 -15.41
C VAL A 248 -8.46 -26.94 -14.61
N GLY A 249 -9.35 -27.33 -13.72
CA GLY A 249 -9.20 -28.53 -12.87
C GLY A 249 -9.59 -29.87 -13.54
N ARG A 250 -9.78 -29.89 -14.86
CA ARG A 250 -10.10 -31.10 -15.64
C ARG A 250 -8.88 -31.75 -16.27
#